data_bf523093149013c4bf665c96c91e503c
#
_entry.id   bf523093149013c4bf665c96c91e503c
#
_cell.length_a   1.000
_cell.length_b   1.000
_cell.length_c   1.000
_cell.angle_alpha   90.00
_cell.angle_beta   90.00
_cell.angle_gamma   90.00
#
_symmetry.space_group_name_H-M   'P 1'
#
loop_
_entity.id
_entity.type
_entity.pdbx_description
1 polymer ?
#
loop_
_entity_poly.entity_id
_entity_poly.type
_entity_poly.pdbx_seq_one_letter_code
_entity_poly.pdbx_strand_id
1 'polypeptide(L)'
;FKKEKIWEQKWEDEELYKFLGDGTKPRYIIDTPPPYPTGSIHLGHVLNWVYIDMNARYRRLKGLDVLFTQGWDCHGLPTEVKVEETHGIKKNDVSRAKFREYCIELTTQNIAKMKDQMQALGFSQDWSREFITMTPEYMKRTQYSFLKMYDEGLIYQGIHPVNWCPRCETAIAFAEEEYSDNAVSYTHLRAHETVLDL
;
A
#
# COMPACT_ATOMS: atom_id res chain seq x y z
N PHE A 1 9.92 -27.49 7.87
CA PHE A 1 9.80 -27.23 6.42
C PHE A 1 8.94 -28.28 5.68
N LYS A 2 9.20 -29.61 5.73
CA LYS A 2 8.37 -30.59 4.99
C LYS A 2 6.95 -30.73 5.57
N LYS A 3 6.81 -30.64 6.91
CA LYS A 3 5.51 -30.74 7.57
C LYS A 3 4.64 -29.49 7.36
N GLU A 4 5.25 -28.33 7.31
CA GLU A 4 4.57 -27.06 7.06
C GLU A 4 3.86 -27.08 5.69
N LYS A 5 4.56 -27.48 4.62
CA LYS A 5 3.98 -27.60 3.28
C LYS A 5 2.79 -28.55 3.19
N ILE A 6 2.78 -29.60 4.00
CA ILE A 6 1.62 -30.52 4.06
C ILE A 6 0.39 -29.79 4.62
N TRP A 7 0.59 -28.93 5.63
CA TRP A 7 -0.51 -28.17 6.21
C TRP A 7 -0.98 -27.03 5.29
N GLU A 8 -0.05 -26.34 4.64
CA GLU A 8 -0.37 -25.32 3.63
C GLU A 8 -1.25 -25.90 2.54
N GLN A 9 -0.82 -27.04 1.95
CA GLN A 9 -1.60 -27.71 0.92
C GLN A 9 -2.97 -28.15 1.41
N LYS A 10 -3.06 -28.67 2.63
CA LYS A 10 -4.33 -29.06 3.22
C LYS A 10 -5.28 -27.89 3.39
N TRP A 11 -4.78 -26.72 3.82
CA TRP A 11 -5.61 -25.52 3.97
C TRP A 11 -6.12 -25.00 2.63
N GLU A 12 -5.32 -25.13 1.57
CA GLU A 12 -5.74 -24.79 0.20
C GLU A 12 -6.78 -25.77 -0.32
N ASP A 13 -6.55 -27.07 -0.21
CA ASP A 13 -7.46 -28.12 -0.69
C ASP A 13 -8.83 -28.06 0.03
N GLU A 14 -8.84 -27.73 1.31
CA GLU A 14 -10.06 -27.57 2.10
C GLU A 14 -10.69 -26.15 1.97
N GLU A 15 -10.08 -25.23 1.22
CA GLU A 15 -10.49 -23.81 1.14
C GLU A 15 -10.75 -23.19 2.53
N LEU A 16 -9.94 -23.57 3.52
CA LEU A 16 -10.20 -23.34 4.95
C LEU A 16 -10.39 -21.85 5.30
N TYR A 17 -9.73 -20.97 4.58
CA TYR A 17 -9.73 -19.53 4.85
C TYR A 17 -10.57 -18.72 3.87
N LYS A 18 -11.27 -19.38 2.97
CA LYS A 18 -12.14 -18.75 1.98
C LYS A 18 -13.34 -18.07 2.66
N PHE A 19 -13.60 -16.84 2.28
CA PHE A 19 -14.81 -16.13 2.69
C PHE A 19 -16.00 -16.58 1.85
N LEU A 20 -17.03 -17.10 2.50
CA LEU A 20 -18.22 -17.64 1.83
C LEU A 20 -19.13 -16.51 1.32
N GLY A 21 -19.43 -15.54 2.17
CA GLY A 21 -20.29 -14.40 1.81
C GLY A 21 -21.75 -14.76 1.54
N ASP A 22 -22.16 -16.00 1.83
CA ASP A 22 -23.47 -16.57 1.53
C ASP A 22 -24.57 -16.24 2.57
N GLY A 23 -24.18 -15.62 3.69
CA GLY A 23 -25.09 -15.24 4.77
C GLY A 23 -25.40 -16.36 5.76
N THR A 24 -24.81 -17.54 5.63
CA THR A 24 -25.01 -18.67 6.56
C THR A 24 -24.38 -18.41 7.93
N LYS A 25 -23.36 -17.55 7.99
CA LYS A 25 -22.66 -17.15 9.21
C LYS A 25 -22.62 -15.63 9.34
N PRO A 26 -22.57 -15.08 10.58
CA PRO A 26 -22.32 -13.66 10.78
C PRO A 26 -20.96 -13.26 10.18
N ARG A 27 -20.94 -12.15 9.44
CA ARG A 27 -19.74 -11.68 8.74
C ARG A 27 -18.83 -10.91 9.68
N TYR A 28 -17.54 -11.07 9.49
CA TYR A 28 -16.50 -10.24 10.10
C TYR A 28 -15.50 -9.81 9.02
N ILE A 29 -15.33 -8.51 8.84
CA ILE A 29 -14.49 -7.96 7.79
C ILE A 29 -13.25 -7.37 8.45
N ILE A 30 -12.08 -7.75 7.93
CA ILE A 30 -10.79 -7.19 8.30
C ILE A 30 -10.33 -6.32 7.13
N ASP A 31 -10.34 -5.02 7.36
CA ASP A 31 -9.83 -4.03 6.41
C ASP A 31 -8.46 -3.56 6.89
N THR A 32 -7.44 -3.79 6.04
CA THR A 32 -6.07 -3.40 6.32
C THR A 32 -5.50 -2.59 5.17
N PRO A 33 -4.71 -1.55 5.44
CA PRO A 33 -4.00 -0.85 4.37
C PRO A 33 -3.13 -1.83 3.57
N PRO A 34 -3.24 -1.84 2.24
CA PRO A 34 -2.38 -2.67 1.41
C PRO A 34 -0.93 -2.17 1.48
N PRO A 35 0.06 -3.07 1.63
CA PRO A 35 1.45 -2.68 1.63
C PRO A 35 1.93 -2.27 0.25
N TYR A 36 2.97 -1.44 0.21
CA TYR A 36 3.72 -1.16 -1.01
C TYR A 36 4.60 -2.36 -1.37
N PRO A 37 4.50 -2.92 -2.60
CA PRO A 37 5.34 -4.01 -3.03
C PRO A 37 6.71 -3.51 -3.52
N THR A 38 7.52 -3.01 -2.60
CA THR A 38 8.84 -2.40 -2.89
C THR A 38 10.02 -3.32 -2.62
N GLY A 39 9.77 -4.57 -2.18
CA GLY A 39 10.83 -5.54 -1.91
C GLY A 39 10.35 -6.78 -1.16
N SER A 40 11.16 -7.26 -0.23
CA SER A 40 10.77 -8.36 0.67
C SER A 40 10.02 -7.82 1.88
N ILE A 41 9.17 -8.67 2.49
CA ILE A 41 8.60 -8.34 3.79
C ILE A 41 9.73 -8.24 4.84
N HIS A 42 9.56 -7.34 5.78
CA HIS A 42 10.46 -7.16 6.92
C HIS A 42 9.72 -7.45 8.23
N LEU A 43 10.45 -7.50 9.34
CA LEU A 43 9.89 -7.85 10.64
C LEU A 43 8.68 -7.00 11.05
N GLY A 44 8.66 -5.72 10.70
CA GLY A 44 7.51 -4.85 10.95
C GLY A 44 6.25 -5.30 10.20
N HIS A 45 6.38 -5.72 8.94
CA HIS A 45 5.27 -6.33 8.20
C HIS A 45 4.81 -7.61 8.91
N VAL A 46 5.74 -8.51 9.25
CA VAL A 46 5.41 -9.78 9.91
C VAL A 46 4.64 -9.55 11.20
N LEU A 47 5.13 -8.64 12.05
CA LEU A 47 4.49 -8.34 13.33
C LEU A 47 3.06 -7.83 13.14
N ASN A 48 2.85 -6.90 12.21
CA ASN A 48 1.53 -6.36 11.90
C ASN A 48 0.57 -7.46 11.43
N TRP A 49 0.99 -8.27 10.45
CA TRP A 49 0.14 -9.34 9.91
C TRP A 49 -0.12 -10.47 10.90
N VAL A 50 0.82 -10.80 11.79
CA VAL A 50 0.60 -11.79 12.86
C VAL A 50 -0.53 -11.36 13.78
N TYR A 51 -0.57 -10.10 14.22
CA TYR A 51 -1.68 -9.62 15.07
C TYR A 51 -3.03 -9.69 14.34
N ILE A 52 -3.06 -9.32 13.08
CA ILE A 52 -4.26 -9.37 12.26
C ILE A 52 -4.72 -10.82 12.06
N ASP A 53 -3.79 -11.71 11.74
CA ASP A 53 -4.05 -13.12 11.50
C ASP A 53 -4.55 -13.85 12.76
N MET A 54 -3.99 -13.55 13.92
CA MET A 54 -4.49 -14.06 15.20
C MET A 54 -5.96 -13.68 15.42
N ASN A 55 -6.32 -12.41 15.15
CA ASN A 55 -7.72 -11.98 15.24
C ASN A 55 -8.59 -12.70 14.22
N ALA A 56 -8.15 -12.83 12.97
CA ALA A 56 -8.88 -13.54 11.92
C ALA A 56 -9.18 -15.00 12.33
N ARG A 57 -8.17 -15.72 12.80
CA ARG A 57 -8.32 -17.11 13.27
C ARG A 57 -9.25 -17.21 14.47
N TYR A 58 -9.10 -16.32 15.46
CA TYR A 58 -9.99 -16.27 16.60
C TYR A 58 -11.46 -16.07 16.20
N ARG A 59 -11.72 -15.15 15.25
CA ARG A 59 -13.08 -14.90 14.76
C ARG A 59 -13.66 -16.12 14.02
N ARG A 60 -12.86 -16.81 13.21
CA ARG A 60 -13.27 -18.07 12.56
C ARG A 60 -13.59 -19.16 13.59
N LEU A 61 -12.78 -19.30 14.65
CA LEU A 61 -13.04 -20.23 15.74
C LEU A 61 -14.34 -19.91 16.50
N LYS A 62 -14.76 -18.64 16.49
CA LYS A 62 -16.07 -18.22 17.03
C LYS A 62 -17.25 -18.45 16.06
N GLY A 63 -17.00 -19.07 14.91
CA GLY A 63 -18.04 -19.41 13.93
C GLY A 63 -18.40 -18.27 12.97
N LEU A 64 -17.61 -17.19 12.91
CA LEU A 64 -17.85 -16.11 11.97
C LEU A 64 -17.28 -16.43 10.58
N ASP A 65 -17.91 -15.90 9.54
CA ASP A 65 -17.39 -15.86 8.18
C ASP A 65 -16.47 -14.64 8.04
N VAL A 66 -15.17 -14.89 7.92
CA VAL A 66 -14.16 -13.84 8.01
C VAL A 66 -13.63 -13.48 6.63
N LEU A 67 -13.90 -12.25 6.18
CA LEU A 67 -13.26 -11.66 5.02
C LEU A 67 -11.91 -11.04 5.46
N PHE A 68 -10.83 -11.72 5.12
CA PHE A 68 -9.46 -11.24 5.31
C PHE A 68 -8.70 -11.46 4.01
N THR A 69 -8.51 -10.39 3.23
CA THR A 69 -7.88 -10.42 1.91
C THR A 69 -6.52 -9.74 1.94
N GLN A 70 -5.70 -10.01 0.93
CA GLN A 70 -4.46 -9.28 0.70
C GLN A 70 -4.64 -8.28 -0.44
N GLY A 71 -4.27 -7.03 -0.19
CA GLY A 71 -4.15 -6.00 -1.19
C GLY A 71 -2.69 -5.59 -1.44
N TRP A 72 -2.42 -4.97 -2.59
CA TRP A 72 -1.12 -4.44 -2.95
C TRP A 72 -1.27 -3.02 -3.47
N ASP A 73 -0.63 -2.05 -2.79
CA ASP A 73 -0.61 -0.66 -3.23
C ASP A 73 0.58 -0.42 -4.16
N CYS A 74 0.27 -0.33 -5.47
CA CYS A 74 1.28 -0.35 -6.52
C CYS A 74 1.71 1.04 -7.00
N HIS A 75 1.03 2.09 -6.55
CA HIS A 75 1.23 3.43 -7.08
C HIS A 75 2.02 4.33 -6.14
N GLY A 76 2.55 5.41 -6.71
CA GLY A 76 3.13 6.51 -5.96
C GLY A 76 4.64 6.50 -5.89
N LEU A 77 5.15 7.48 -5.16
CA LEU A 77 6.56 7.80 -5.03
C LEU A 77 7.42 6.62 -4.53
N PRO A 78 6.99 5.78 -3.56
CA PRO A 78 7.80 4.66 -3.10
C PRO A 78 8.19 3.68 -4.22
N THR A 79 7.26 3.41 -5.14
CA THR A 79 7.52 2.55 -6.31
C THR A 79 8.48 3.23 -7.30
N GLU A 80 8.26 4.51 -7.59
CA GLU A 80 9.09 5.29 -8.52
C GLU A 80 10.54 5.37 -8.03
N VAL A 81 10.76 5.74 -6.77
CA VAL A 81 12.08 5.81 -6.16
C VAL A 81 12.77 4.43 -6.20
N LYS A 82 12.02 3.36 -5.92
CA LYS A 82 12.60 2.01 -5.97
C LYS A 82 13.01 1.58 -7.36
N VAL A 83 12.27 1.98 -8.39
CA VAL A 83 12.65 1.76 -9.79
C VAL A 83 13.92 2.55 -10.15
N GLU A 84 14.01 3.82 -9.77
CA GLU A 84 15.20 4.64 -9.99
C GLU A 84 16.45 4.01 -9.37
N GLU A 85 16.35 3.56 -8.11
CA GLU A 85 17.44 2.87 -7.41
C GLU A 85 17.83 1.56 -8.09
N THR A 86 16.84 0.74 -8.47
CA THR A 86 17.10 -0.60 -9.03
C THR A 86 17.74 -0.54 -10.41
N HIS A 87 17.34 0.43 -11.24
CA HIS A 87 17.84 0.59 -12.60
C HIS A 87 18.98 1.61 -12.71
N GLY A 88 19.29 2.36 -11.64
CA GLY A 88 20.32 3.40 -11.65
C GLY A 88 19.99 4.57 -12.59
N ILE A 89 18.71 4.89 -12.77
CA ILE A 89 18.21 5.94 -13.66
C ILE A 89 17.37 6.95 -12.89
N LYS A 90 17.11 8.09 -13.53
CA LYS A 90 16.09 9.04 -13.11
C LYS A 90 14.85 8.88 -13.97
N LYS A 91 13.67 9.19 -13.44
CA LYS A 91 12.40 9.12 -14.19
C LYS A 91 12.41 9.93 -15.49
N ASN A 92 13.23 11.01 -15.54
CA ASN A 92 13.36 11.88 -16.71
C ASN A 92 14.39 11.39 -17.75
N ASP A 93 15.16 10.33 -17.46
CA ASP A 93 16.17 9.78 -18.38
C ASP A 93 15.54 8.90 -19.46
N VAL A 94 14.30 8.48 -19.25
CA VAL A 94 13.56 7.61 -20.15
C VAL A 94 12.15 8.17 -20.43
N SER A 95 11.49 7.64 -21.47
CA SER A 95 10.12 8.03 -21.73
C SER A 95 9.19 7.61 -20.59
N ARG A 96 8.11 8.38 -20.35
CA ARG A 96 7.10 8.06 -19.34
C ARG A 96 6.51 6.65 -19.51
N ALA A 97 6.31 6.23 -20.74
CA ALA A 97 5.81 4.88 -21.05
C ALA A 97 6.79 3.81 -20.58
N LYS A 98 8.09 4.01 -20.88
CA LYS A 98 9.14 3.07 -20.48
C LYS A 98 9.34 3.02 -18.97
N PHE A 99 9.31 4.17 -18.30
CA PHE A 99 9.39 4.23 -16.85
C PHE A 99 8.20 3.48 -16.19
N ARG A 100 7.01 3.65 -16.74
CA ARG A 100 5.82 2.91 -16.29
C ARG A 100 5.97 1.38 -16.47
N GLU A 101 6.55 0.92 -17.55
CA GLU A 101 6.86 -0.52 -17.75
C GLU A 101 7.76 -1.04 -16.64
N TYR A 102 8.84 -0.33 -16.31
CA TYR A 102 9.73 -0.70 -15.21
C TYR A 102 9.00 -0.75 -13.86
N CYS A 103 8.11 0.21 -13.59
CA CYS A 103 7.30 0.18 -12.37
C CYS A 103 6.39 -1.06 -12.31
N ILE A 104 5.72 -1.39 -13.41
CA ILE A 104 4.84 -2.57 -13.48
C ILE A 104 5.64 -3.87 -13.30
N GLU A 105 6.78 -3.98 -13.97
CA GLU A 105 7.63 -5.17 -13.90
C GLU A 105 8.15 -5.39 -12.48
N LEU A 106 8.78 -4.38 -11.88
CA LEU A 106 9.33 -4.44 -10.53
C LEU A 106 8.23 -4.76 -9.50
N THR A 107 7.10 -4.08 -9.60
CA THR A 107 5.96 -4.28 -8.71
C THR A 107 5.42 -5.70 -8.80
N THR A 108 5.27 -6.24 -10.02
CA THR A 108 4.77 -7.61 -10.24
C THR A 108 5.72 -8.64 -9.63
N GLN A 109 7.03 -8.47 -9.81
CA GLN A 109 8.04 -9.36 -9.22
C GLN A 109 8.02 -9.32 -7.70
N ASN A 110 7.90 -8.12 -7.13
CA ASN A 110 7.85 -7.94 -5.68
C ASN A 110 6.56 -8.49 -5.06
N ILE A 111 5.41 -8.34 -5.72
CA ILE A 111 4.15 -8.95 -5.29
C ILE A 111 4.30 -10.46 -5.17
N ALA A 112 4.81 -11.12 -6.21
CA ALA A 112 5.02 -12.56 -6.19
C ALA A 112 5.91 -12.98 -5.03
N LYS A 113 7.04 -12.29 -4.83
CA LYS A 113 7.99 -12.57 -3.76
C LYS A 113 7.38 -12.36 -2.36
N MET A 114 6.69 -11.25 -2.14
CA MET A 114 6.06 -10.96 -0.85
C MET A 114 4.92 -11.93 -0.55
N LYS A 115 4.14 -12.30 -1.56
CA LYS A 115 3.07 -13.30 -1.46
C LYS A 115 3.62 -14.65 -1.01
N ASP A 116 4.67 -15.16 -1.69
CA ASP A 116 5.33 -16.41 -1.32
C ASP A 116 5.82 -16.38 0.14
N GLN A 117 6.40 -15.25 0.57
CA GLN A 117 6.87 -15.08 1.94
C GLN A 117 5.72 -15.09 2.96
N MET A 118 4.59 -14.44 2.64
CA MET A 118 3.41 -14.40 3.51
C MET A 118 2.72 -15.77 3.59
N GLN A 119 2.64 -16.48 2.48
CA GLN A 119 2.13 -17.84 2.44
C GLN A 119 3.01 -18.80 3.25
N ALA A 120 4.33 -18.71 3.11
CA ALA A 120 5.28 -19.51 3.90
C ALA A 120 5.20 -19.23 5.41
N LEU A 121 4.73 -18.06 5.83
CA LEU A 121 4.41 -17.74 7.23
C LEU A 121 3.06 -18.31 7.68
N GLY A 122 2.29 -18.87 6.76
CA GLY A 122 1.02 -19.52 7.04
C GLY A 122 -0.11 -18.55 7.38
N PHE A 123 -0.08 -17.31 6.90
CA PHE A 123 -1.16 -16.34 7.14
C PHE A 123 -2.47 -16.80 6.49
N SER A 124 -3.56 -16.58 7.20
CA SER A 124 -4.90 -17.10 6.86
C SER A 124 -5.73 -16.13 5.98
N GLN A 125 -5.07 -15.43 5.06
CA GLN A 125 -5.77 -14.60 4.08
C GLN A 125 -6.54 -15.45 3.07
N ASP A 126 -7.64 -14.91 2.56
CA ASP A 126 -8.34 -15.44 1.38
C ASP A 126 -7.63 -14.94 0.12
N TRP A 127 -6.66 -15.71 -0.36
CA TRP A 127 -5.86 -15.39 -1.54
C TRP A 127 -6.67 -15.37 -2.85
N SER A 128 -7.86 -15.98 -2.87
CA SER A 128 -8.75 -15.94 -4.04
C SER A 128 -9.36 -14.55 -4.27
N ARG A 129 -9.32 -13.69 -3.25
CA ARG A 129 -9.83 -12.31 -3.26
C ARG A 129 -8.74 -11.26 -3.20
N GLU A 130 -7.52 -11.65 -3.54
CA GLU A 130 -6.39 -10.72 -3.68
C GLU A 130 -6.74 -9.57 -4.63
N PHE A 131 -6.32 -8.34 -4.30
CA PHE A 131 -6.50 -7.20 -5.18
C PHE A 131 -5.21 -6.41 -5.37
N ILE A 132 -5.01 -5.89 -6.56
CA ILE A 132 -3.82 -5.18 -6.99
C ILE A 132 -4.27 -3.84 -7.55
N THR A 133 -3.84 -2.73 -6.95
CA THR A 133 -4.35 -1.38 -7.28
C THR A 133 -4.03 -0.93 -8.71
N MET A 134 -3.00 -1.51 -9.34
CA MET A 134 -2.62 -1.18 -10.73
C MET A 134 -3.43 -1.93 -11.80
N THR A 135 -4.33 -2.85 -11.43
CA THR A 135 -5.17 -3.54 -12.42
C THR A 135 -6.21 -2.61 -13.03
N PRO A 136 -6.54 -2.80 -14.31
CA PRO A 136 -7.58 -1.99 -14.98
C PRO A 136 -8.92 -1.99 -14.25
N GLU A 137 -9.31 -3.15 -13.69
CA GLU A 137 -10.57 -3.31 -12.95
C GLU A 137 -10.57 -2.46 -11.68
N TYR A 138 -9.45 -2.46 -10.93
CA TYR A 138 -9.34 -1.65 -9.73
C TYR A 138 -9.33 -0.15 -10.07
N MET A 139 -8.54 0.25 -11.06
CA MET A 139 -8.50 1.64 -11.52
C MET A 139 -9.87 2.13 -12.00
N LYS A 140 -10.62 1.30 -12.74
CA LYS A 140 -11.99 1.61 -13.15
C LYS A 140 -12.90 1.86 -11.96
N ARG A 141 -12.82 1.04 -10.90
CA ARG A 141 -13.63 1.20 -9.69
C ARG A 141 -13.30 2.50 -8.96
N THR A 142 -12.01 2.82 -8.84
CA THR A 142 -11.55 4.07 -8.22
C THR A 142 -12.05 5.29 -8.98
N GLN A 143 -11.92 5.29 -10.32
CA GLN A 143 -12.43 6.38 -11.16
C GLN A 143 -13.95 6.51 -11.06
N TYR A 144 -14.67 5.39 -11.03
CA TYR A 144 -16.13 5.42 -10.87
C TYR A 144 -16.53 5.99 -9.50
N SER A 145 -15.85 5.61 -8.43
CA SER A 145 -16.08 6.17 -7.09
C SER A 145 -15.83 7.68 -7.06
N PHE A 146 -14.77 8.15 -7.72
CA PHE A 146 -14.48 9.57 -7.84
C PHE A 146 -15.61 10.32 -8.55
N LEU A 147 -16.09 9.79 -9.68
CA LEU A 147 -17.20 10.41 -10.43
C LEU A 147 -18.48 10.48 -9.59
N LYS A 148 -18.77 9.41 -8.84
CA LYS A 148 -19.94 9.40 -7.93
C LYS A 148 -19.83 10.45 -6.83
N MET A 149 -18.68 10.60 -6.22
CA MET A 149 -18.45 11.65 -5.21
C MET A 149 -18.52 13.05 -5.81
N TYR A 150 -18.08 13.21 -7.06
CA TYR A 150 -18.22 14.49 -7.76
C TYR A 150 -19.69 14.82 -8.05
N ASP A 151 -20.46 13.86 -8.56
CA ASP A 151 -21.90 14.02 -8.82
C ASP A 151 -22.69 14.36 -7.54
N GLU A 152 -22.28 13.83 -6.39
CA GLU A 152 -22.88 14.13 -5.08
C GLU A 152 -22.37 15.46 -4.46
N GLY A 153 -21.50 16.20 -5.16
CA GLY A 153 -20.95 17.47 -4.69
C GLY A 153 -19.95 17.35 -3.53
N LEU A 154 -19.39 16.14 -3.30
CA LEU A 154 -18.42 15.89 -2.25
C LEU A 154 -16.98 16.25 -2.65
N ILE A 155 -16.74 16.49 -3.92
CA ILE A 155 -15.42 16.83 -4.48
C ILE A 155 -15.49 18.17 -5.17
N TYR A 156 -14.54 19.04 -4.89
CA TYR A 156 -14.36 20.32 -5.56
C TYR A 156 -12.88 20.60 -5.81
N GLN A 157 -12.58 21.46 -6.77
CA GLN A 157 -11.24 21.95 -7.02
C GLN A 157 -10.92 23.12 -6.09
N GLY A 158 -9.84 23.01 -5.33
CA GLY A 158 -9.39 24.05 -4.43
C GLY A 158 -7.88 24.29 -4.54
N ILE A 159 -7.42 25.41 -3.99
CA ILE A 159 -5.99 25.75 -3.86
C ILE A 159 -5.60 25.55 -2.40
N HIS A 160 -4.58 24.73 -2.15
CA HIS A 160 -4.07 24.46 -0.82
C HIS A 160 -2.54 24.34 -0.86
N PRO A 161 -1.81 24.89 0.14
CA PRO A 161 -0.37 24.63 0.30
C PRO A 161 -0.09 23.14 0.45
N VAL A 162 0.95 22.65 -0.21
CA VAL A 162 1.39 21.25 -0.13
C VAL A 162 2.89 21.21 0.14
N ASN A 163 3.34 20.16 0.82
CA ASN A 163 4.77 19.88 0.95
C ASN A 163 5.30 19.41 -0.38
N TRP A 164 6.33 20.05 -0.86
CA TRP A 164 6.92 19.81 -2.18
C TRP A 164 8.34 19.33 -2.07
N CYS A 165 8.66 18.21 -2.70
CA CYS A 165 10.02 17.71 -2.80
C CYS A 165 10.70 18.22 -4.11
N PRO A 166 11.70 19.10 -4.02
CA PRO A 166 12.38 19.61 -5.23
C PRO A 166 13.22 18.53 -5.93
N ARG A 167 13.64 17.47 -5.23
CA ARG A 167 14.36 16.34 -5.81
C ARG A 167 13.45 15.47 -6.67
N CYS A 168 12.25 15.15 -6.15
CA CYS A 168 11.30 14.28 -6.81
C CYS A 168 10.35 15.06 -7.73
N GLU A 169 10.37 16.40 -7.66
CA GLU A 169 9.52 17.31 -8.44
C GLU A 169 8.02 16.97 -8.29
N THR A 170 7.60 16.68 -7.05
CA THR A 170 6.22 16.31 -6.73
C THR A 170 5.83 16.73 -5.32
N ALA A 171 4.52 16.83 -5.06
CA ALA A 171 3.99 16.90 -3.71
C ALA A 171 4.24 15.58 -2.98
N ILE A 172 4.55 15.67 -1.69
CA ILE A 172 4.79 14.51 -0.81
C ILE A 172 3.78 14.49 0.34
N ALA A 173 3.51 13.30 0.84
CA ALA A 173 2.72 13.11 2.05
C ALA A 173 3.57 13.35 3.31
N PHE A 174 2.95 13.65 4.43
CA PHE A 174 3.66 13.83 5.71
C PHE A 174 4.49 12.60 6.12
N ALA A 175 4.06 11.39 5.75
CA ALA A 175 4.78 10.16 6.03
C ALA A 175 6.08 10.00 5.21
N GLU A 176 6.28 10.82 4.18
CA GLU A 176 7.44 10.81 3.29
C GLU A 176 8.44 11.92 3.63
N GLU A 177 8.16 12.72 4.68
CA GLU A 177 9.05 13.78 5.13
C GLU A 177 10.20 13.20 5.93
N GLU A 178 11.41 13.59 5.53
CA GLU A 178 12.63 13.27 6.25
C GLU A 178 13.21 14.54 6.87
N TYR A 179 13.56 14.45 8.14
CA TYR A 179 14.17 15.54 8.88
C TYR A 179 15.67 15.31 9.04
N SER A 180 16.47 16.33 8.78
CA SER A 180 17.90 16.29 9.01
C SER A 180 18.36 17.55 9.71
N ASP A 181 19.35 17.40 10.61
CA ASP A 181 19.98 18.54 11.26
C ASP A 181 21.01 19.17 10.31
N ASN A 182 20.77 20.44 9.96
CA ASN A 182 21.69 21.23 9.18
C ASN A 182 22.25 22.37 10.04
N ALA A 183 23.55 22.52 10.07
CA ALA A 183 24.19 23.66 10.69
C ALA A 183 23.82 24.94 9.91
N VAL A 184 23.24 25.91 10.61
CA VAL A 184 22.89 27.22 10.05
C VAL A 184 23.57 28.35 10.82
N SER A 185 23.82 29.45 10.15
CA SER A 185 24.48 30.64 10.77
C SER A 185 23.48 31.43 11.65
N TYR A 186 22.20 31.17 11.55
CA TYR A 186 21.13 31.77 12.38
C TYR A 186 19.95 30.82 12.48
N THR A 187 19.18 30.94 13.58
CA THR A 187 17.98 30.12 13.83
C THR A 187 16.69 30.86 13.48
N HIS A 188 16.71 32.17 13.45
CA HIS A 188 15.56 33.02 13.08
C HIS A 188 16.03 34.40 12.66
N LEU A 189 15.23 35.07 11.84
CA LEU A 189 15.35 36.49 11.53
C LEU A 189 14.25 37.25 12.30
N ARG A 190 14.61 38.38 12.90
CA ARG A 190 13.58 39.34 13.33
C ARG A 190 12.94 39.95 12.09
N ALA A 191 11.61 39.94 12.05
CA ALA A 191 10.91 40.75 11.08
C ALA A 191 11.31 42.23 11.30
N HIS A 192 11.67 42.91 10.24
CA HIS A 192 11.82 44.35 10.29
C HIS A 192 10.45 44.97 10.46
N GLU A 193 10.17 45.50 11.62
CA GLU A 193 8.93 46.24 11.91
C GLU A 193 8.85 47.61 11.21
N THR A 194 9.78 47.88 10.33
CA THR A 194 10.02 49.23 9.80
C THR A 194 9.10 49.64 8.65
N VAL A 195 8.11 48.89 8.30
CA VAL A 195 7.29 49.21 7.10
C VAL A 195 5.85 49.62 7.40
N LEU A 196 5.41 49.53 8.64
CA LEU A 196 3.99 49.81 8.97
C LEU A 196 3.79 51.03 9.84
N ASP A 197 4.84 51.78 10.17
CA ASP A 197 4.73 53.04 10.93
C ASP A 197 4.92 54.29 10.04
N LEU A 198 4.41 54.24 8.80
CA LEU A 198 4.33 55.38 7.90
C LEU A 198 2.88 55.63 7.48
#